data_43249f04df1d18f806101bf36f9a13eb
#
_entry.id   43249f04df1d18f806101bf36f9a13eb
#
_cell.length_a   1.000
_cell.length_b   1.000
_cell.length_c   1.000
_cell.angle_alpha   90.00
_cell.angle_beta   90.00
_cell.angle_gamma   90.00
#
_symmetry.space_group_name_H-M   'P 1'
#
loop_
_entity.id
_entity.type
_entity.pdbx_description
1 polymer ?
#
loop_
_entity_poly.entity_id
_entity_poly.type
_entity_poly.pdbx_seq_one_letter_code
_entity_poly.pdbx_strand_id
1 'polypeptide(L)'
;MSDRFSKMLAYEGSSMKPFLKTSDILYLSCYRGDNMKCGDVIAFRPPDSSNIIIHRITSISNQGIRTRGDNNNHIDCWNLNADHIIGRVVRTKRGNRVRTVHGGLQGHSYALAVRFVCFIDSMISYFLRPLYHRLAQLELFKRWLPARMRMQVLSFTRRDGMELQLLMAGRVIGRLFPDRKQWTIQRPFRLFVDEASLPRTDLSDR
;
A
#
# COMPACT_ATOMS: atom_id res chain seq x y z
N MET A 1 17.67 19.12 -23.62
CA MET A 1 17.36 19.92 -22.40
C MET A 1 17.84 19.11 -21.21
N SER A 2 18.87 19.56 -20.54
CA SER A 2 19.43 18.86 -19.37
C SER A 2 18.49 19.07 -18.19
N ASP A 3 17.71 18.03 -17.83
CA ASP A 3 16.90 18.02 -16.60
C ASP A 3 17.86 18.08 -15.41
N ARG A 4 18.08 19.26 -14.86
CA ARG A 4 18.82 19.41 -13.60
C ARG A 4 17.95 18.87 -12.47
N PHE A 5 18.21 17.63 -12.07
CA PHE A 5 17.62 17.08 -10.84
C PHE A 5 18.20 17.84 -9.65
N SER A 6 17.35 18.41 -8.84
CA SER A 6 17.78 19.19 -7.67
C SER A 6 17.95 18.32 -6.42
N LYS A 7 17.21 17.21 -6.32
CA LYS A 7 17.21 16.36 -5.13
C LYS A 7 16.76 14.94 -5.45
N MET A 8 17.27 13.97 -4.69
CA MET A 8 16.79 12.57 -4.70
C MET A 8 16.20 12.22 -3.33
N LEU A 9 15.12 11.47 -3.33
CA LEU A 9 14.45 10.96 -2.12
C LEU A 9 14.13 9.48 -2.29
N ALA A 10 14.33 8.69 -1.25
CA ALA A 10 13.77 7.35 -1.17
C ALA A 10 12.29 7.45 -0.76
N TYR A 11 11.43 6.73 -1.48
CA TYR A 11 10.01 6.70 -1.15
C TYR A 11 9.71 5.61 -0.12
N GLU A 12 9.05 6.01 0.95
CA GLU A 12 8.51 5.11 1.95
C GLU A 12 7.02 5.37 2.11
N GLY A 13 6.22 4.33 2.00
CA GLY A 13 4.78 4.46 2.20
C GLY A 13 3.94 3.65 1.22
N SER A 14 2.62 3.77 1.38
CA SER A 14 1.62 3.07 0.58
C SER A 14 0.63 4.00 -0.12
N SER A 15 0.62 5.29 0.21
CA SER A 15 -0.37 6.26 -0.27
C SER A 15 -0.35 6.49 -1.79
N MET A 16 0.78 6.24 -2.45
CA MET A 16 0.94 6.39 -3.89
C MET A 16 0.95 5.05 -4.65
N LYS A 17 0.57 3.95 -4.01
CA LYS A 17 0.42 2.66 -4.71
C LYS A 17 -0.74 2.72 -5.72
N PRO A 18 -0.66 1.99 -6.83
CA PRO A 18 0.43 1.10 -7.29
C PRO A 18 1.58 1.85 -8.00
N PHE A 19 1.43 3.17 -8.22
CA PHE A 19 2.36 4.00 -8.99
C PHE A 19 3.76 4.02 -8.37
N LEU A 20 3.87 4.40 -7.09
CA LEU A 20 5.10 4.32 -6.31
C LEU A 20 5.06 3.13 -5.35
N LYS A 21 6.20 2.49 -5.16
CA LYS A 21 6.39 1.41 -4.17
C LYS A 21 7.50 1.80 -3.21
N THR A 22 7.45 1.25 -2.00
CA THR A 22 8.53 1.40 -1.02
C THR A 22 9.87 1.05 -1.64
N SER A 23 10.89 1.85 -1.34
CA SER A 23 12.25 1.78 -1.88
C SER A 23 12.42 2.29 -3.33
N ASP A 24 11.39 2.88 -3.96
CA ASP A 24 11.59 3.65 -5.19
C ASP A 24 12.42 4.90 -4.89
N ILE A 25 13.42 5.18 -5.75
CA ILE A 25 14.18 6.42 -5.68
C ILE A 25 13.51 7.45 -6.58
N LEU A 26 13.17 8.59 -6.02
CA LEU A 26 12.48 9.68 -6.69
C LEU A 26 13.49 10.78 -7.05
N TYR A 27 13.44 11.24 -8.29
CA TYR A 27 14.20 12.37 -8.79
C TYR A 27 13.28 13.59 -8.85
N LEU A 28 13.67 14.62 -8.10
CA LEU A 28 12.92 15.85 -7.98
C LEU A 28 13.54 16.93 -8.86
N SER A 29 12.69 17.70 -9.51
CA SER A 29 13.05 18.95 -10.17
C SER A 29 12.61 20.13 -9.31
N CYS A 30 13.37 21.23 -9.32
CA CYS A 30 12.92 22.48 -8.72
C CYS A 30 11.56 22.85 -9.29
N TYR A 31 10.66 23.23 -8.42
CA TYR A 31 9.29 23.52 -8.78
C TYR A 31 9.00 24.99 -8.42
N ARG A 32 8.96 25.84 -9.45
CA ARG A 32 8.60 27.23 -9.31
C ARG A 32 7.10 27.41 -9.53
N GLY A 33 6.47 28.28 -8.74
CA GLY A 33 5.02 28.45 -8.62
C GLY A 33 4.24 28.52 -9.94
N ASP A 34 4.81 29.14 -10.97
CA ASP A 34 4.08 29.42 -12.23
C ASP A 34 3.86 28.20 -13.14
N ASN A 35 4.49 27.06 -12.85
CA ASN A 35 4.40 25.85 -13.67
C ASN A 35 3.67 24.68 -13.02
N MET A 36 2.97 24.93 -11.90
CA MET A 36 2.24 23.88 -11.19
C MET A 36 0.97 23.50 -11.93
N LYS A 37 0.74 22.20 -12.08
CA LYS A 37 -0.45 21.67 -12.76
C LYS A 37 -1.12 20.60 -11.91
N CYS A 38 -2.47 20.60 -11.96
CA CYS A 38 -3.22 19.46 -11.44
C CYS A 38 -2.73 18.18 -12.09
N GLY A 39 -2.54 17.13 -11.28
CA GLY A 39 -1.98 15.87 -11.75
C GLY A 39 -0.46 15.72 -11.56
N ASP A 40 0.27 16.78 -11.22
CA ASP A 40 1.68 16.67 -10.88
C ASP A 40 1.88 15.95 -9.54
N VAL A 41 2.93 15.13 -9.45
CA VAL A 41 3.34 14.49 -8.19
C VAL A 41 4.39 15.37 -7.53
N ILE A 42 4.12 15.80 -6.31
CA ILE A 42 5.00 16.69 -5.56
C ILE A 42 5.49 16.06 -4.26
N ALA A 43 6.70 16.41 -3.87
CA ALA A 43 7.21 16.22 -2.53
C ALA A 43 7.03 17.55 -1.77
N PHE A 44 6.41 17.48 -0.61
CA PHE A 44 6.12 18.66 0.20
C PHE A 44 6.23 18.34 1.69
N ARG A 45 6.30 19.40 2.49
CA ARG A 45 6.25 19.31 3.95
C ARG A 45 4.99 20.02 4.42
N PRO A 46 4.04 19.30 5.05
CA PRO A 46 2.85 19.92 5.61
C PRO A 46 3.18 20.95 6.68
N PRO A 47 2.32 21.96 6.90
CA PRO A 47 2.54 22.98 7.94
C PRO A 47 2.73 22.39 9.34
N ASP A 48 2.00 21.32 9.65
CA ASP A 48 1.92 20.70 10.97
C ASP A 48 2.84 19.50 11.14
N SER A 49 3.73 19.21 10.17
CA SER A 49 4.58 18.03 10.19
C SER A 49 5.96 18.28 9.61
N SER A 50 6.99 17.71 10.24
CA SER A 50 8.35 17.71 9.72
C SER A 50 8.57 16.66 8.61
N ASN A 51 7.63 15.73 8.45
CA ASN A 51 7.76 14.63 7.50
C ASN A 51 7.57 15.11 6.06
N ILE A 52 8.34 14.53 5.14
CA ILE A 52 8.16 14.77 3.71
C ILE A 52 7.09 13.81 3.19
N ILE A 53 6.04 14.39 2.60
CA ILE A 53 4.93 13.65 1.99
C ILE A 53 5.03 13.79 0.47
N ILE A 54 4.68 12.71 -0.23
CA ILE A 54 4.71 12.66 -1.70
C ILE A 54 3.32 12.28 -2.17
N HIS A 55 2.57 13.27 -2.66
CA HIS A 55 1.20 13.09 -3.17
C HIS A 55 1.01 13.83 -4.50
N ARG A 56 -0.12 13.63 -5.12
CA ARG A 56 -0.51 14.25 -6.39
C ARG A 56 -1.38 15.47 -6.16
N ILE A 57 -1.12 16.54 -6.92
CA ILE A 57 -1.97 17.74 -6.91
C ILE A 57 -3.34 17.40 -7.49
N THR A 58 -4.38 17.68 -6.72
CA THR A 58 -5.79 17.50 -7.12
C THR A 58 -6.45 18.79 -7.57
N SER A 59 -6.09 19.91 -6.94
CA SER A 59 -6.59 21.24 -7.30
C SER A 59 -5.60 22.32 -6.90
N ILE A 60 -5.62 23.42 -7.65
CA ILE A 60 -4.86 24.64 -7.40
C ILE A 60 -5.88 25.79 -7.38
N SER A 61 -5.90 26.57 -6.34
CA SER A 61 -6.79 27.70 -6.15
C SER A 61 -6.08 28.85 -5.45
N ASN A 62 -6.73 30.00 -5.36
CA ASN A 62 -6.22 31.14 -4.58
C ASN A 62 -6.08 30.84 -3.08
N GLN A 63 -6.77 29.80 -2.59
CA GLN A 63 -6.68 29.34 -1.20
C GLN A 63 -5.50 28.40 -0.95
N GLY A 64 -4.80 27.97 -2.01
CA GLY A 64 -3.67 27.05 -1.94
C GLY A 64 -3.82 25.83 -2.84
N ILE A 65 -2.92 24.90 -2.63
CA ILE A 65 -2.78 23.65 -3.39
C ILE A 65 -3.28 22.50 -2.52
N ARG A 66 -4.20 21.71 -3.07
CA ARG A 66 -4.67 20.48 -2.45
C ARG A 66 -4.06 19.27 -3.11
N THR A 67 -3.74 18.29 -2.29
CA THR A 67 -3.09 17.06 -2.72
C THR A 67 -3.88 15.84 -2.28
N ARG A 68 -3.56 14.70 -2.88
CA ARG A 68 -4.06 13.39 -2.47
C ARG A 68 -3.10 12.29 -2.92
N GLY A 69 -2.90 11.29 -2.10
CA GLY A 69 -2.26 10.04 -2.53
C GLY A 69 -3.12 9.27 -3.52
N ASP A 70 -2.50 8.65 -4.52
CA ASP A 70 -3.22 7.88 -5.57
C ASP A 70 -4.04 6.72 -4.96
N ASN A 71 -3.59 6.18 -3.81
CA ASN A 71 -4.24 5.10 -3.06
C ASN A 71 -5.12 5.60 -1.91
N ASN A 72 -5.25 6.89 -1.71
CA ASN A 72 -6.04 7.46 -0.62
C ASN A 72 -7.47 7.77 -1.08
N ASN A 73 -8.45 7.49 -0.23
CA ASN A 73 -9.85 7.80 -0.51
C ASN A 73 -10.19 9.28 -0.31
N HIS A 74 -9.45 9.97 0.56
CA HIS A 74 -9.71 11.35 0.94
C HIS A 74 -8.62 12.28 0.40
N ILE A 75 -9.01 13.53 0.12
CA ILE A 75 -8.09 14.63 -0.17
C ILE A 75 -7.41 14.99 1.15
N ASP A 76 -6.15 15.37 1.08
CA ASP A 76 -5.40 15.81 2.25
C ASP A 76 -6.05 17.06 2.88
N CYS A 77 -6.01 17.15 4.19
CA CYS A 77 -6.64 18.26 4.93
C CYS A 77 -5.89 19.58 4.79
N TRP A 78 -4.64 19.55 4.32
CA TRP A 78 -3.80 20.73 4.22
C TRP A 78 -4.08 21.55 2.96
N ASN A 79 -4.00 22.86 3.09
CA ASN A 79 -3.85 23.79 1.99
C ASN A 79 -2.36 24.19 1.92
N LEU A 80 -1.68 23.77 0.86
CA LEU A 80 -0.27 24.01 0.71
C LEU A 80 -0.02 25.29 -0.07
N ASN A 81 0.98 26.07 0.38
CA ASN A 81 1.56 27.19 -0.36
C ASN A 81 2.83 26.71 -1.09
N ALA A 82 3.34 27.54 -1.98
CA ALA A 82 4.55 27.23 -2.75
C ALA A 82 5.76 26.92 -1.84
N ASP A 83 5.85 27.56 -0.67
CA ASP A 83 6.95 27.39 0.28
C ASP A 83 6.97 26.00 0.95
N HIS A 84 5.83 25.32 1.00
CA HIS A 84 5.75 23.95 1.51
C HIS A 84 6.29 22.92 0.52
N ILE A 85 6.45 23.29 -0.76
CA ILE A 85 6.79 22.37 -1.83
C ILE A 85 8.31 22.26 -1.98
N ILE A 86 8.81 21.04 -1.83
CA ILE A 86 10.25 20.73 -1.98
C ILE A 86 10.61 20.57 -3.47
N GLY A 87 9.71 20.00 -4.27
CA GLY A 87 9.92 19.81 -5.69
C GLY A 87 8.90 18.88 -6.33
N ARG A 88 8.92 18.85 -7.67
CA ARG A 88 8.10 17.94 -8.49
C ARG A 88 8.88 16.66 -8.76
N VAL A 89 8.22 15.52 -8.57
CA VAL A 89 8.77 14.23 -8.96
C VAL A 89 8.68 14.09 -10.47
N VAL A 90 9.81 13.98 -11.15
CA VAL A 90 9.90 13.89 -12.61
C VAL A 90 10.30 12.51 -13.09
N ARG A 91 11.05 11.77 -12.28
CA ARG A 91 11.44 10.38 -12.56
C ARG A 91 11.41 9.54 -11.29
N THR A 92 11.19 8.24 -11.46
CA THR A 92 11.34 7.25 -10.39
C THR A 92 12.22 6.11 -10.88
N LYS A 93 13.08 5.59 -9.99
CA LYS A 93 13.94 4.44 -10.26
C LYS A 93 13.54 3.30 -9.31
N ARG A 94 13.25 2.14 -9.89
CA ARG A 94 12.97 0.89 -9.18
C ARG A 94 13.95 -0.18 -9.64
N GLY A 95 14.89 -0.56 -8.77
CA GLY A 95 16.02 -1.38 -9.19
C GLY A 95 16.78 -0.71 -10.33
N ASN A 96 16.93 -1.37 -11.47
CA ASN A 96 17.59 -0.81 -12.65
C ASN A 96 16.66 -0.06 -13.62
N ARG A 97 15.34 -0.06 -13.36
CA ARG A 97 14.37 0.57 -14.28
C ARG A 97 14.08 2.00 -13.85
N VAL A 98 14.29 2.93 -14.78
CA VAL A 98 13.90 4.33 -14.62
C VAL A 98 12.61 4.58 -15.40
N ARG A 99 11.67 5.28 -14.79
CA ARG A 99 10.38 5.66 -15.40
C ARG A 99 10.18 7.15 -15.24
N THR A 100 9.65 7.80 -16.28
CA THR A 100 9.22 9.19 -16.21
C THR A 100 7.90 9.28 -15.47
N VAL A 101 7.76 10.28 -14.63
CA VAL A 101 6.52 10.60 -13.90
C VAL A 101 5.79 11.68 -14.67
N HIS A 102 4.67 11.30 -15.28
CA HIS A 102 3.84 12.24 -16.01
C HIS A 102 2.95 13.03 -15.04
N GLY A 103 2.95 14.34 -15.21
CA GLY A 103 2.09 15.26 -14.50
C GLY A 103 0.96 15.80 -15.42
N GLY A 104 0.28 16.87 -14.97
CA GLY A 104 -0.77 17.51 -15.74
C GLY A 104 -1.94 16.58 -16.04
N LEU A 105 -2.54 16.72 -17.22
CA LEU A 105 -3.69 15.91 -17.64
C LEU A 105 -3.41 14.41 -17.67
N GLN A 106 -2.22 13.99 -18.11
CA GLN A 106 -1.84 12.57 -18.11
C GLN A 106 -1.71 12.00 -16.70
N GLY A 107 -1.12 12.76 -15.77
CA GLY A 107 -1.06 12.37 -14.38
C GLY A 107 -2.44 12.29 -13.73
N HIS A 108 -3.32 13.22 -14.07
CA HIS A 108 -4.69 13.24 -13.56
C HIS A 108 -5.50 12.05 -14.06
N SER A 109 -5.46 11.76 -15.36
CA SER A 109 -6.16 10.61 -15.97
C SER A 109 -5.66 9.28 -15.42
N TYR A 110 -4.34 9.15 -15.20
CA TYR A 110 -3.78 7.98 -14.54
C TYR A 110 -4.32 7.79 -13.11
N ALA A 111 -4.36 8.86 -12.32
CA ALA A 111 -4.90 8.79 -10.97
C ALA A 111 -6.38 8.41 -10.94
N LEU A 112 -7.18 8.88 -11.90
CA LEU A 112 -8.58 8.48 -12.05
C LEU A 112 -8.70 7.00 -12.42
N ALA A 113 -7.89 6.50 -13.36
CA ALA A 113 -7.88 5.09 -13.74
C ALA A 113 -7.51 4.20 -12.55
N VAL A 114 -6.48 4.55 -11.77
CA VAL A 114 -6.11 3.81 -10.55
C VAL A 114 -7.28 3.75 -9.57
N ARG A 115 -7.95 4.87 -9.32
CA ARG A 115 -9.12 4.91 -8.42
C ARG A 115 -10.26 4.07 -8.92
N PHE A 116 -10.55 4.12 -10.21
CA PHE A 116 -11.58 3.30 -10.81
C PHE A 116 -11.29 1.81 -10.62
N VAL A 117 -10.04 1.37 -10.85
CA VAL A 117 -9.61 -0.01 -10.60
C VAL A 117 -9.76 -0.37 -9.12
N CYS A 118 -9.30 0.47 -8.20
CA CYS A 118 -9.45 0.24 -6.77
C CYS A 118 -10.93 0.19 -6.32
N PHE A 119 -11.78 1.03 -6.93
CA PHE A 119 -13.22 1.01 -6.68
C PHE A 119 -13.85 -0.31 -7.16
N ILE A 120 -13.55 -0.74 -8.38
CA ILE A 120 -14.03 -2.02 -8.92
C ILE A 120 -13.56 -3.19 -8.06
N ASP A 121 -12.29 -3.22 -7.66
CA ASP A 121 -11.74 -4.25 -6.79
C ASP A 121 -12.47 -4.29 -5.43
N SER A 122 -12.76 -3.13 -4.86
CA SER A 122 -13.54 -3.01 -3.62
C SER A 122 -14.97 -3.50 -3.79
N MET A 123 -15.62 -3.16 -4.91
CA MET A 123 -16.97 -3.62 -5.22
C MET A 123 -17.02 -5.13 -5.42
N ILE A 124 -16.09 -5.69 -6.20
CA ILE A 124 -15.97 -7.13 -6.40
C ILE A 124 -15.75 -7.82 -5.05
N SER A 125 -14.84 -7.31 -4.23
CA SER A 125 -14.57 -7.85 -2.90
C SER A 125 -15.80 -7.81 -2.00
N TYR A 126 -16.59 -6.75 -2.06
CA TYR A 126 -17.83 -6.61 -1.30
C TYR A 126 -18.88 -7.65 -1.71
N PHE A 127 -19.13 -7.81 -3.01
CA PHE A 127 -20.11 -8.78 -3.53
C PHE A 127 -19.66 -10.24 -3.38
N LEU A 128 -18.37 -10.51 -3.54
CA LEU A 128 -17.84 -11.87 -3.40
C LEU A 128 -17.65 -12.28 -1.93
N ARG A 129 -17.67 -11.33 -1.00
CA ARG A 129 -17.48 -11.62 0.43
C ARG A 129 -18.48 -12.62 0.98
N PRO A 130 -19.82 -12.47 0.79
CA PRO A 130 -20.78 -13.44 1.30
C PRO A 130 -20.65 -14.81 0.62
N LEU A 131 -20.39 -14.84 -0.69
CA LEU A 131 -20.14 -16.07 -1.43
C LEU A 131 -18.89 -16.78 -0.90
N TYR A 132 -17.81 -16.03 -0.68
CA TYR A 132 -16.58 -16.55 -0.09
C TYR A 132 -16.84 -17.18 1.30
N HIS A 133 -17.62 -16.53 2.15
CA HIS A 133 -17.95 -17.08 3.46
C HIS A 133 -18.78 -18.36 3.39
N ARG A 134 -19.75 -18.42 2.47
CA ARG A 134 -20.52 -19.65 2.22
C ARG A 134 -19.65 -20.78 1.72
N LEU A 135 -18.78 -20.52 0.75
CA LEU A 135 -17.83 -21.51 0.22
C LEU A 135 -16.83 -21.98 1.29
N ALA A 136 -16.41 -21.09 2.18
CA ALA A 136 -15.52 -21.44 3.29
C ALA A 136 -16.20 -22.38 4.30
N GLN A 137 -17.52 -22.26 4.49
CA GLN A 137 -18.30 -23.12 5.37
C GLN A 137 -18.57 -24.52 4.79
N LEU A 138 -18.60 -24.64 3.46
CA LEU A 138 -18.90 -25.92 2.78
C LEU A 138 -17.76 -26.95 2.83
N GLU A 139 -16.63 -26.61 3.43
CA GLU A 139 -15.44 -27.50 3.62
C GLU A 139 -14.94 -28.24 2.35
N LEU A 140 -15.61 -28.02 1.21
CA LEU A 140 -15.33 -28.70 -0.05
C LEU A 140 -13.88 -28.53 -0.52
N PHE A 141 -13.30 -27.37 -0.23
CA PHE A 141 -11.93 -27.04 -0.64
C PHE A 141 -10.86 -27.66 0.27
N LYS A 142 -11.21 -28.04 1.52
CA LYS A 142 -10.27 -28.71 2.42
C LYS A 142 -9.85 -30.07 1.87
N ARG A 143 -10.76 -30.75 1.17
CA ARG A 143 -10.55 -32.10 0.60
C ARG A 143 -9.79 -32.09 -0.74
N TRP A 144 -9.70 -30.93 -1.39
CA TRP A 144 -9.06 -30.76 -2.71
C TRP A 144 -7.61 -30.28 -2.65
N LEU A 145 -7.08 -30.05 -1.45
CA LEU A 145 -5.70 -29.62 -1.30
C LEU A 145 -4.76 -30.77 -1.67
N PRO A 146 -3.97 -30.65 -2.75
CA PRO A 146 -3.02 -31.71 -3.11
C PRO A 146 -2.04 -31.90 -1.96
N ALA A 147 -1.71 -33.15 -1.65
CA ALA A 147 -0.79 -33.56 -0.57
C ALA A 147 0.61 -32.88 -0.65
N ARG A 148 0.93 -32.25 -1.78
CA ARG A 148 2.16 -31.46 -2.01
C ARG A 148 2.16 -30.09 -1.33
N MET A 149 1.02 -29.56 -0.91
CA MET A 149 0.95 -28.28 -0.19
C MET A 149 0.95 -28.51 1.33
N ARG A 150 2.01 -29.11 1.84
CA ARG A 150 2.16 -29.26 3.30
C ARG A 150 2.21 -27.91 3.96
N MET A 151 1.27 -27.68 4.87
CA MET A 151 1.28 -26.53 5.75
C MET A 151 2.31 -26.78 6.86
N GLN A 152 3.10 -25.78 7.17
CA GLN A 152 4.09 -25.80 8.24
C GLN A 152 3.82 -24.64 9.18
N VAL A 153 3.84 -24.90 10.47
CA VAL A 153 3.77 -23.86 11.48
C VAL A 153 5.16 -23.66 12.05
N LEU A 154 5.67 -22.44 11.93
CA LEU A 154 6.93 -22.02 12.54
C LEU A 154 6.64 -21.14 13.75
N SER A 155 7.36 -21.37 14.83
CA SER A 155 7.31 -20.56 16.05
C SER A 155 8.51 -19.63 16.11
N PHE A 156 8.27 -18.37 16.42
CA PHE A 156 9.31 -17.36 16.63
C PHE A 156 9.14 -16.72 18.00
N THR A 157 10.18 -16.78 18.81
CA THR A 157 10.20 -16.08 20.09
C THR A 157 10.61 -14.64 19.86
N ARG A 158 9.72 -13.70 20.18
CA ARG A 158 9.98 -12.26 20.19
C ARG A 158 10.02 -11.72 21.61
N ARG A 159 10.44 -10.46 21.78
CA ARG A 159 10.45 -9.79 23.10
C ARG A 159 9.06 -9.74 23.74
N ASP A 160 8.01 -9.67 22.92
CA ASP A 160 6.60 -9.54 23.34
C ASP A 160 5.87 -10.89 23.42
N GLY A 161 6.57 -12.03 23.26
CA GLY A 161 5.99 -13.36 23.33
C GLY A 161 6.23 -14.22 22.07
N MET A 162 5.52 -15.34 21.99
CA MET A 162 5.65 -16.30 20.89
C MET A 162 4.73 -15.93 19.71
N GLU A 163 5.30 -15.69 18.54
CA GLU A 163 4.57 -15.50 17.27
C GLU A 163 4.58 -16.81 16.49
N LEU A 164 3.40 -17.31 16.08
CA LEU A 164 3.28 -18.46 15.19
C LEU A 164 3.03 -17.98 13.76
N GLN A 165 3.74 -18.54 12.80
CA GLN A 165 3.57 -18.27 11.38
C GLN A 165 3.18 -19.54 10.65
N LEU A 166 2.10 -19.45 9.87
CA LEU A 166 1.63 -20.53 8.99
C LEU A 166 2.21 -20.32 7.61
N LEU A 167 2.97 -21.32 7.16
CA LEU A 167 3.59 -21.34 5.83
C LEU A 167 2.89 -22.36 4.95
N MET A 168 2.76 -22.03 3.67
CA MET A 168 2.35 -22.93 2.60
C MET A 168 3.24 -22.69 1.38
N ALA A 169 3.88 -23.74 0.88
CA ALA A 169 4.84 -23.65 -0.23
C ALA A 169 5.92 -22.56 -0.03
N GLY A 170 6.45 -22.44 1.19
CA GLY A 170 7.49 -21.45 1.54
C GLY A 170 7.01 -20.01 1.69
N ARG A 171 5.69 -19.75 1.58
CA ARG A 171 5.11 -18.41 1.77
C ARG A 171 4.33 -18.33 3.08
N VAL A 172 4.53 -17.26 3.83
CA VAL A 172 3.72 -16.97 5.02
C VAL A 172 2.30 -16.60 4.59
N ILE A 173 1.33 -17.44 4.93
CA ILE A 173 -0.09 -17.26 4.61
C ILE A 173 -0.93 -16.87 5.81
N GLY A 174 -0.40 -17.05 7.03
CA GLY A 174 -1.09 -16.67 8.26
C GLY A 174 -0.12 -16.38 9.40
N ARG A 175 -0.59 -15.65 10.41
CA ARG A 175 0.15 -15.35 11.64
C ARG A 175 -0.78 -15.38 12.83
N LEU A 176 -0.27 -15.88 13.95
CA LEU A 176 -0.88 -15.76 15.26
C LEU A 176 0.07 -14.93 16.13
N PHE A 177 -0.42 -13.77 16.56
CA PHE A 177 0.33 -12.87 17.45
C PHE A 177 0.09 -13.24 18.92
N PRO A 178 1.04 -12.96 19.82
CA PRO A 178 0.92 -13.28 21.24
C PRO A 178 -0.30 -12.64 21.92
N ASP A 179 -0.72 -11.47 21.44
CA ASP A 179 -1.86 -10.69 21.95
C ASP A 179 -3.20 -11.13 21.38
N ARG A 180 -3.23 -12.07 20.41
CA ARG A 180 -4.44 -12.51 19.71
C ARG A 180 -4.72 -13.99 19.89
N LYS A 181 -5.97 -14.31 20.16
CA LYS A 181 -6.44 -15.70 20.29
C LYS A 181 -6.82 -16.35 18.96
N GLN A 182 -6.82 -15.59 17.86
CA GLN A 182 -7.23 -16.07 16.55
C GLN A 182 -6.16 -15.87 15.50
N TRP A 183 -6.03 -16.84 14.61
CA TRP A 183 -5.14 -16.77 13.47
C TRP A 183 -5.57 -15.68 12.49
N THR A 184 -4.61 -14.87 12.04
CA THR A 184 -4.81 -13.92 10.95
C THR A 184 -4.33 -14.56 9.65
N ILE A 185 -5.24 -15.17 8.87
CA ILE A 185 -4.95 -15.88 7.63
C ILE A 185 -5.31 -15.01 6.45
N GLN A 186 -4.36 -14.87 5.49
CA GLN A 186 -4.56 -14.09 4.27
C GLN A 186 -5.58 -14.76 3.34
N ARG A 187 -6.42 -13.98 2.70
CA ARG A 187 -7.29 -14.46 1.61
C ARG A 187 -6.45 -14.68 0.34
N PRO A 188 -6.70 -15.73 -0.45
CA PRO A 188 -7.79 -16.72 -0.39
C PRO A 188 -7.48 -17.95 0.48
N PHE A 189 -6.33 -18.03 1.14
CA PHE A 189 -5.83 -19.22 1.82
C PHE A 189 -6.72 -19.72 2.96
N ARG A 190 -7.53 -18.84 3.55
CA ARG A 190 -8.49 -19.22 4.61
C ARG A 190 -9.50 -20.29 4.16
N LEU A 191 -9.75 -20.44 2.85
CA LEU A 191 -10.63 -21.50 2.30
C LEU A 191 -10.02 -22.90 2.45
N PHE A 192 -8.72 -23.00 2.52
CA PHE A 192 -7.96 -24.25 2.48
C PHE A 192 -7.42 -24.65 3.86
N VAL A 193 -7.51 -23.74 4.84
CA VAL A 193 -6.94 -23.95 6.18
C VAL A 193 -8.03 -24.30 7.16
N ASP A 194 -7.86 -25.41 7.87
CA ASP A 194 -8.68 -25.71 9.01
C ASP A 194 -8.11 -25.01 10.26
N GLU A 195 -8.72 -23.88 10.62
CA GLU A 195 -8.29 -23.06 11.75
C GLU A 195 -8.39 -23.81 13.10
N ALA A 196 -9.29 -24.80 13.19
CA ALA A 196 -9.48 -25.61 14.39
C ALA A 196 -8.32 -26.61 14.60
N SER A 197 -7.67 -27.04 13.53
CA SER A 197 -6.53 -27.97 13.57
C SER A 197 -5.19 -27.28 13.83
N LEU A 198 -5.16 -25.93 13.84
CA LEU A 198 -3.92 -25.19 14.06
C LEU A 198 -3.59 -25.08 15.54
N PRO A 199 -2.29 -25.10 15.92
CA PRO A 199 -1.87 -24.90 17.29
C PRO A 199 -2.31 -23.52 17.78
N ARG A 200 -2.78 -23.48 19.03
CA ARG A 200 -3.08 -22.24 19.75
C ARG A 200 -1.98 -22.02 20.76
N THR A 201 -1.60 -20.78 20.99
CA THR A 201 -0.74 -20.45 22.13
C THR A 201 -1.58 -20.54 23.38
N ASP A 202 -1.46 -21.67 24.11
CA ASP A 202 -2.04 -21.76 25.46
C ASP A 202 -1.25 -20.82 26.37
N LEU A 203 -1.96 -19.77 26.82
CA LEU A 203 -1.46 -18.83 27.84
C LEU A 203 -1.57 -19.42 29.27
N SER A 204 -1.47 -20.75 29.42
CA SER A 204 -1.70 -21.41 30.72
C SER A 204 -0.44 -21.89 31.41
N ASP A 205 0.72 -21.28 31.14
CA ASP A 205 1.90 -21.52 31.99
C ASP A 205 2.67 -20.21 32.23
N ARG A 206 2.14 -19.42 33.17
CA ARG A 206 2.91 -18.51 34.04
C ARG A 206 2.08 -18.15 35.27
#